data_c6eac3f81a4d046c7017ec4d6c1aecdb
#
_entry.id   c6eac3f81a4d046c7017ec4d6c1aecdb
#
_cell.length_a   1.000
_cell.length_b   1.000
_cell.length_c   1.000
_cell.angle_alpha   90.00
_cell.angle_beta   90.00
_cell.angle_gamma   90.00
#
_symmetry.space_group_name_H-M   'P 1'
#
loop_
_entity.id
_entity.type
_entity.pdbx_description
1 polymer ?
#
loop_
_entity_poly.entity_id
_entity_poly.type
_entity_poly.pdbx_seq_one_letter_code
_entity_poly.pdbx_strand_id
1 'polypeptide(L)'
;MRTWKGLLLAFILSFGTAGLGGAVTDLGPWYQNLQQPAWKPPDWAFGPIWTTLFSLMAFSGWWAWRVTADPVRRQQGLMLWGLNGLLNVTWSLLFFKLQRPDWALMEWGLLWLSVGAIIWALRRDSPLAAWLQLPYLLWVSVAGLLNHAVIQLNGPFPRAL
;
A
#
# COMPACT_ATOMS: atom_id res chain seq x y z
N MET A 1 4.31 17.31 15.92
CA MET A 1 3.61 16.01 15.69
C MET A 1 3.41 15.15 16.96
N ARG A 2 3.78 15.60 18.17
CA ARG A 2 3.55 14.83 19.43
C ARG A 2 2.13 14.98 20.01
N THR A 3 1.27 15.75 19.37
CA THR A 3 -0.09 16.10 19.82
C THR A 3 -1.15 15.41 18.94
N TRP A 4 -2.43 15.52 19.30
CA TRP A 4 -3.55 15.09 18.48
C TRP A 4 -3.54 15.70 17.06
N LYS A 5 -3.00 16.93 16.89
CA LYS A 5 -2.79 17.55 15.57
C LYS A 5 -1.84 16.72 14.69
N GLY A 6 -0.83 16.10 15.29
CA GLY A 6 0.06 15.19 14.56
C GLY A 6 -0.62 13.89 14.13
N LEU A 7 -1.53 13.35 14.95
CA LEU A 7 -2.35 12.21 14.57
C LEU A 7 -3.27 12.57 13.39
N LEU A 8 -3.96 13.70 13.47
CA LEU A 8 -4.81 14.18 12.39
C LEU A 8 -4.02 14.33 11.08
N LEU A 9 -2.81 14.92 11.14
CA LEU A 9 -1.95 15.04 9.96
C LEU A 9 -1.56 13.68 9.39
N ALA A 10 -1.23 12.70 10.24
CA ALA A 10 -0.92 11.34 9.79
C ALA A 10 -2.11 10.69 9.07
N PHE A 11 -3.34 10.88 9.58
CA PHE A 11 -4.56 10.43 8.91
C PHE A 11 -4.78 11.15 7.58
N ILE A 12 -4.62 12.46 7.51
CA ILE A 12 -4.76 13.23 6.26
C ILE A 12 -3.77 12.73 5.21
N LEU A 13 -2.51 12.49 5.55
CA LEU A 13 -1.51 12.00 4.63
C LEU A 13 -1.80 10.56 4.17
N SER A 14 -2.17 9.68 5.11
CA SER A 14 -2.48 8.28 4.81
C SER A 14 -3.72 8.17 3.91
N PHE A 15 -4.82 8.84 4.27
CA PHE A 15 -6.04 8.84 3.46
C PHE A 15 -5.93 9.68 2.19
N GLY A 16 -5.03 10.67 2.14
CA GLY A 16 -4.64 11.36 0.91
C GLY A 16 -4.02 10.38 -0.09
N THR A 17 -3.12 9.50 0.37
CA THR A 17 -2.57 8.41 -0.46
C THR A 17 -3.67 7.46 -0.95
N ALA A 18 -4.59 7.05 -0.05
CA ALA A 18 -5.75 6.23 -0.40
C ALA A 18 -6.63 6.90 -1.48
N GLY A 19 -6.88 8.20 -1.33
CA GLY A 19 -7.67 8.99 -2.29
C GLY A 19 -7.01 9.08 -3.66
N LEU A 20 -5.69 9.30 -3.71
CA LEU A 20 -4.92 9.31 -4.95
C LEU A 20 -4.94 7.94 -5.63
N GLY A 21 -4.72 6.86 -4.87
CA GLY A 21 -4.83 5.49 -5.38
C GLY A 21 -6.23 5.19 -5.92
N GLY A 22 -7.27 5.58 -5.16
CA GLY A 22 -8.66 5.44 -5.58
C GLY A 22 -9.00 6.22 -6.85
N ALA A 23 -8.47 7.42 -7.02
CA ALA A 23 -8.69 8.25 -8.20
C ALA A 23 -8.12 7.65 -9.50
N VAL A 24 -7.09 6.80 -9.39
CA VAL A 24 -6.51 6.10 -10.54
C VAL A 24 -7.01 4.65 -10.66
N THR A 25 -7.86 4.19 -9.74
CA THR A 25 -8.46 2.85 -9.75
C THR A 25 -9.71 2.87 -10.62
N ASP A 26 -9.61 2.32 -11.82
CA ASP A 26 -10.72 2.19 -12.76
C ASP A 26 -11.28 0.75 -12.70
N LEU A 27 -12.50 0.61 -12.16
CA LEU A 27 -13.23 -0.66 -12.08
C LEU A 27 -14.24 -0.83 -13.24
N GLY A 28 -14.01 -0.12 -14.33
CA GLY A 28 -14.84 -0.15 -15.55
C GLY A 28 -14.80 -1.49 -16.30
N PRO A 29 -15.29 -1.47 -17.57
CA PRO A 29 -15.48 -2.71 -18.34
C PRO A 29 -14.24 -3.58 -18.48
N TRP A 30 -13.05 -2.97 -18.60
CA TRP A 30 -11.81 -3.72 -18.67
C TRP A 30 -11.59 -4.60 -17.43
N TYR A 31 -11.69 -4.01 -16.23
CA TYR A 31 -11.50 -4.73 -14.97
C TYR A 31 -12.57 -5.82 -14.78
N GLN A 32 -13.82 -5.50 -15.13
CA GLN A 32 -14.95 -6.44 -14.99
C GLN A 32 -14.85 -7.65 -15.92
N ASN A 33 -14.18 -7.50 -17.07
CA ASN A 33 -13.95 -8.58 -18.04
C ASN A 33 -12.73 -9.45 -17.69
N LEU A 34 -11.89 -9.06 -16.71
CA LEU A 34 -10.78 -9.90 -16.31
C LEU A 34 -11.26 -11.20 -15.64
N GLN A 35 -10.69 -12.31 -16.07
CA GLN A 35 -10.85 -13.56 -15.34
C GLN A 35 -10.15 -13.44 -13.98
N GLN A 36 -10.89 -13.68 -12.92
CA GLN A 36 -10.42 -13.56 -11.54
C GLN A 36 -10.23 -14.95 -10.92
N PRO A 37 -9.23 -15.15 -10.05
CA PRO A 37 -9.09 -16.42 -9.35
C PRO A 37 -10.26 -16.65 -8.39
N ALA A 38 -10.69 -17.91 -8.23
CA ALA A 38 -11.86 -18.27 -7.40
C ALA A 38 -11.71 -17.88 -5.91
N TRP A 39 -10.48 -17.70 -5.45
CA TRP A 39 -10.17 -17.29 -4.07
C TRP A 39 -10.08 -15.76 -3.89
N LYS A 40 -10.34 -14.97 -4.92
CA LYS A 40 -10.37 -13.50 -4.78
C LYS A 40 -11.43 -13.10 -3.76
N PRO A 41 -11.12 -12.22 -2.79
CA PRO A 41 -12.12 -11.64 -1.92
C PRO A 41 -13.23 -10.94 -2.72
N PRO A 42 -14.47 -10.93 -2.23
CA PRO A 42 -15.55 -10.19 -2.89
C PRO A 42 -15.21 -8.69 -2.95
N ASP A 43 -15.65 -8.00 -4.00
CA ASP A 43 -15.26 -6.61 -4.29
C ASP A 43 -15.59 -5.65 -3.14
N TRP A 44 -16.70 -5.87 -2.43
CA TRP A 44 -17.07 -5.07 -1.27
C TRP A 44 -16.05 -5.12 -0.12
N ALA A 45 -15.25 -6.20 -0.02
CA ALA A 45 -14.30 -6.37 1.06
C ALA A 45 -13.07 -5.45 0.95
N PHE A 46 -12.73 -5.02 -0.28
CA PHE A 46 -11.54 -4.18 -0.51
C PHE A 46 -11.64 -2.83 0.19
N GLY A 47 -12.82 -2.17 0.17
CA GLY A 47 -13.02 -0.90 0.85
C GLY A 47 -12.72 -0.95 2.35
N PRO A 48 -13.40 -1.79 3.13
CA PRO A 48 -13.12 -1.97 4.56
C PRO A 48 -11.67 -2.38 4.86
N ILE A 49 -11.09 -3.29 4.06
CA ILE A 49 -9.71 -3.72 4.24
C ILE A 49 -8.75 -2.52 4.10
N TRP A 50 -8.82 -1.80 3.00
CA TRP A 50 -7.95 -0.63 2.76
C TRP A 50 -8.16 0.47 3.79
N THR A 51 -9.41 0.74 4.19
CA THR A 51 -9.71 1.71 5.26
C THR A 51 -9.04 1.33 6.57
N THR A 52 -9.09 0.06 6.94
CA THR A 52 -8.42 -0.46 8.14
C THR A 52 -6.91 -0.30 8.02
N LEU A 53 -6.33 -0.71 6.90
CA LEU A 53 -4.88 -0.65 6.68
C LEU A 53 -4.36 0.79 6.71
N PHE A 54 -4.99 1.71 6.00
CA PHE A 54 -4.58 3.14 6.02
C PHE A 54 -4.76 3.76 7.41
N SER A 55 -5.75 3.33 8.20
CA SER A 55 -5.89 3.75 9.59
C SER A 55 -4.75 3.24 10.47
N LEU A 56 -4.39 1.96 10.34
CA LEU A 56 -3.26 1.37 11.06
C LEU A 56 -1.93 2.03 10.67
N MET A 57 -1.73 2.31 9.38
CA MET A 57 -0.56 3.02 8.88
C MET A 57 -0.45 4.43 9.47
N ALA A 58 -1.56 5.19 9.48
CA ALA A 58 -1.60 6.53 10.05
C ALA A 58 -1.23 6.52 11.55
N PHE A 59 -1.85 5.61 12.31
CA PHE A 59 -1.56 5.47 13.74
C PHE A 59 -0.12 5.02 13.98
N SER A 60 0.37 4.04 13.24
CA SER A 60 1.75 3.54 13.29
C SER A 60 2.76 4.67 13.04
N GLY A 61 2.57 5.46 11.98
CA GLY A 61 3.47 6.57 11.64
C GLY A 61 3.48 7.66 12.72
N TRP A 62 2.31 8.05 13.22
CA TRP A 62 2.20 9.00 14.31
C TRP A 62 2.83 8.49 15.59
N TRP A 63 2.59 7.22 15.97
CA TRP A 63 3.17 6.63 17.17
C TRP A 63 4.70 6.55 17.07
N ALA A 64 5.22 6.05 15.97
CA ALA A 64 6.65 6.01 15.72
C ALA A 64 7.31 7.38 15.86
N TRP A 65 6.68 8.41 15.25
CA TRP A 65 7.17 9.79 15.40
C TRP A 65 7.21 10.28 16.84
N ARG A 66 6.25 9.89 17.66
CA ARG A 66 6.20 10.28 19.09
C ARG A 66 7.32 9.69 19.91
N VAL A 67 7.60 8.39 19.71
CA VAL A 67 8.48 7.63 20.60
C VAL A 67 9.93 7.61 20.13
N THR A 68 10.20 7.73 18.83
CA THR A 68 11.56 7.78 18.31
C THR A 68 12.23 9.07 18.76
N ALA A 69 13.32 8.96 19.53
CA ALA A 69 14.04 10.13 20.04
C ALA A 69 14.95 10.75 18.98
N ASP A 70 15.61 9.92 18.17
CA ASP A 70 16.60 10.31 17.17
C ASP A 70 15.95 11.04 15.97
N PRO A 71 16.34 12.31 15.70
CA PRO A 71 15.79 13.08 14.58
C PRO A 71 16.09 12.46 13.21
N VAL A 72 17.26 11.85 13.04
CA VAL A 72 17.66 11.22 11.76
C VAL A 72 16.75 10.04 11.46
N ARG A 73 16.51 9.18 12.45
CA ARG A 73 15.59 8.03 12.28
C ARG A 73 14.15 8.45 12.03
N ARG A 74 13.70 9.55 12.65
CA ARG A 74 12.38 10.12 12.33
C ARG A 74 12.28 10.53 10.87
N GLN A 75 13.30 11.21 10.35
CA GLN A 75 13.32 11.65 8.96
C GLN A 75 13.39 10.45 8.01
N GLN A 76 14.21 9.45 8.30
CA GLN A 76 14.25 8.19 7.55
C GLN A 76 12.89 7.51 7.51
N GLY A 77 12.18 7.45 8.66
CA GLY A 77 10.82 6.94 8.73
C GLY A 77 9.88 7.69 7.78
N LEU A 78 9.87 9.02 7.81
CA LEU A 78 9.03 9.82 6.89
C LEU A 78 9.34 9.57 5.42
N MET A 79 10.62 9.45 5.06
CA MET A 79 11.03 9.14 3.69
C MET A 79 10.50 7.76 3.26
N LEU A 80 10.59 6.75 4.12
CA LEU A 80 10.08 5.41 3.85
C LEU A 80 8.56 5.41 3.67
N TRP A 81 7.80 6.16 4.51
CA TRP A 81 6.36 6.31 4.33
C TRP A 81 6.00 7.04 3.05
N GLY A 82 6.71 8.11 2.73
CA GLY A 82 6.52 8.84 1.47
C GLY A 82 6.76 7.96 0.25
N LEU A 83 7.88 7.21 0.25
CA LEU A 83 8.20 6.25 -0.80
C LEU A 83 7.13 5.14 -0.90
N ASN A 84 6.71 4.57 0.23
CA ASN A 84 5.67 3.55 0.24
C ASN A 84 4.34 4.09 -0.31
N GLY A 85 3.93 5.30 0.07
CA GLY A 85 2.72 5.94 -0.47
C GLY A 85 2.79 6.15 -1.98
N LEU A 86 3.95 6.60 -2.50
CA LEU A 86 4.19 6.75 -3.93
C LEU A 86 4.08 5.41 -4.65
N LEU A 87 4.73 4.36 -4.14
CA LEU A 87 4.67 3.02 -4.72
C LEU A 87 3.24 2.47 -4.70
N ASN A 88 2.49 2.66 -3.61
CA ASN A 88 1.10 2.21 -3.52
C ASN A 88 0.21 2.85 -4.59
N VAL A 89 0.34 4.16 -4.83
CA VAL A 89 -0.39 4.86 -5.91
C VAL A 89 0.09 4.40 -7.28
N THR A 90 1.40 4.21 -7.45
CA THR A 90 2.00 3.74 -8.71
C THR A 90 1.48 2.35 -9.08
N TRP A 91 1.39 1.43 -8.11
CA TRP A 91 0.80 0.12 -8.35
C TRP A 91 -0.63 0.21 -8.89
N SER A 92 -1.47 1.04 -8.25
CA SER A 92 -2.86 1.26 -8.70
C SER A 92 -2.91 1.87 -10.10
N LEU A 93 -2.04 2.84 -10.39
CA LEU A 93 -1.92 3.46 -11.70
C LEU A 93 -1.57 2.42 -12.78
N LEU A 94 -0.55 1.59 -12.53
CA LEU A 94 -0.10 0.57 -13.47
C LEU A 94 -1.17 -0.48 -13.71
N PHE A 95 -1.79 -0.98 -12.64
CA PHE A 95 -2.76 -2.07 -12.73
C PHE A 95 -4.06 -1.61 -13.37
N PHE A 96 -4.70 -0.58 -12.82
CA PHE A 96 -6.06 -0.18 -13.18
C PHE A 96 -6.11 0.83 -14.33
N LYS A 97 -5.29 1.89 -14.26
CA LYS A 97 -5.37 2.98 -15.23
C LYS A 97 -4.64 2.66 -16.53
N LEU A 98 -3.42 2.12 -16.42
CA LEU A 98 -2.62 1.73 -17.57
C LEU A 98 -2.95 0.30 -18.05
N GLN A 99 -3.76 -0.46 -17.31
CA GLN A 99 -4.19 -1.81 -17.66
C GLN A 99 -3.00 -2.75 -17.91
N ARG A 100 -1.94 -2.58 -17.11
CA ARG A 100 -0.69 -3.33 -17.20
C ARG A 100 -0.40 -4.10 -15.90
N PRO A 101 -1.16 -5.19 -15.63
CA PRO A 101 -0.90 -6.04 -14.46
C PRO A 101 0.53 -6.62 -14.42
N ASP A 102 1.14 -6.84 -15.58
CA ASP A 102 2.53 -7.29 -15.71
C ASP A 102 3.53 -6.27 -15.16
N TRP A 103 3.38 -5.00 -15.47
CA TRP A 103 4.20 -3.92 -14.90
C TRP A 103 3.90 -3.71 -13.43
N ALA A 104 2.62 -3.78 -13.06
CA ALA A 104 2.21 -3.67 -11.67
C ALA A 104 2.82 -4.78 -10.79
N LEU A 105 2.98 -6.00 -11.31
CA LEU A 105 3.64 -7.10 -10.59
C LEU A 105 5.14 -6.84 -10.40
N MET A 106 5.81 -6.23 -11.36
CA MET A 106 7.23 -5.85 -11.21
C MET A 106 7.40 -4.78 -10.14
N GLU A 107 6.53 -3.77 -10.15
CA GLU A 107 6.50 -2.69 -9.15
C GLU A 107 6.11 -3.21 -7.77
N TRP A 108 5.18 -4.17 -7.68
CA TRP A 108 4.74 -4.79 -6.43
C TRP A 108 5.90 -5.28 -5.55
N GLY A 109 6.96 -5.80 -6.16
CA GLY A 109 8.15 -6.22 -5.41
C GLY A 109 8.78 -5.06 -4.63
N LEU A 110 8.85 -3.87 -5.23
CA LEU A 110 9.34 -2.65 -4.57
C LEU A 110 8.38 -2.18 -3.47
N LEU A 111 7.08 -2.21 -3.73
CA LEU A 111 6.06 -1.90 -2.75
C LEU A 111 6.16 -2.83 -1.53
N TRP A 112 6.24 -4.14 -1.75
CA TRP A 112 6.38 -5.14 -0.68
C TRP A 112 7.65 -4.92 0.15
N LEU A 113 8.80 -4.70 -0.52
CA LEU A 113 10.07 -4.41 0.14
C LEU A 113 10.01 -3.11 0.95
N SER A 114 9.31 -2.09 0.48
CA SER A 114 9.16 -0.82 1.20
C SER A 114 8.38 -0.99 2.52
N VAL A 115 7.36 -1.85 2.55
CA VAL A 115 6.64 -2.21 3.79
C VAL A 115 7.57 -2.95 4.75
N GLY A 116 8.33 -3.93 4.24
CA GLY A 116 9.34 -4.63 5.02
C GLY A 116 10.41 -3.70 5.62
N ALA A 117 10.86 -2.72 4.82
CA ALA A 117 11.83 -1.70 5.26
C ALA A 117 11.26 -0.82 6.39
N ILE A 118 9.98 -0.41 6.30
CA ILE A 118 9.30 0.33 7.37
C ILE A 118 9.28 -0.51 8.65
N ILE A 119 8.85 -1.77 8.59
CA ILE A 119 8.81 -2.67 9.75
C ILE A 119 10.20 -2.81 10.36
N TRP A 120 11.19 -3.04 9.53
CA TRP A 120 12.58 -3.21 9.98
C TRP A 120 13.14 -1.94 10.64
N ALA A 121 12.88 -0.76 10.08
CA ALA A 121 13.32 0.51 10.63
C ALA A 121 12.66 0.80 11.99
N LEU A 122 11.39 0.44 12.15
CA LEU A 122 10.62 0.73 13.36
C LEU A 122 10.86 -0.25 14.52
N ARG A 123 11.29 -1.46 14.23
CA ARG A 123 11.30 -2.56 15.23
C ARG A 123 12.11 -2.28 16.51
N ARG A 124 13.11 -1.41 16.42
CA ARG A 124 13.97 -1.08 17.58
C ARG A 124 13.39 0.03 18.44
N ASP A 125 12.94 1.11 17.80
CA ASP A 125 12.53 2.32 18.52
C ASP A 125 11.02 2.33 18.83
N SER A 126 10.24 1.61 18.02
CA SER A 126 8.79 1.56 18.14
C SER A 126 8.23 0.19 17.74
N PRO A 127 8.43 -0.87 18.55
CA PRO A 127 7.93 -2.21 18.22
C PRO A 127 6.43 -2.25 17.92
N LEU A 128 5.61 -1.50 18.69
CA LEU A 128 4.18 -1.40 18.45
C LEU A 128 3.87 -0.89 17.03
N ALA A 129 4.57 0.19 16.60
CA ALA A 129 4.37 0.71 15.25
C ALA A 129 4.77 -0.31 14.17
N ALA A 130 5.84 -1.08 14.40
CA ALA A 130 6.25 -2.16 13.50
C ALA A 130 5.18 -3.26 13.42
N TRP A 131 4.62 -3.71 14.54
CA TRP A 131 3.55 -4.71 14.57
C TRP A 131 2.29 -4.24 13.83
N LEU A 132 1.94 -2.96 13.93
CA LEU A 132 0.79 -2.38 13.23
C LEU A 132 0.93 -2.38 11.70
N GLN A 133 2.14 -2.58 11.16
CA GLN A 133 2.38 -2.71 9.72
C GLN A 133 2.25 -4.15 9.20
N LEU A 134 2.22 -5.16 10.06
CA LEU A 134 2.13 -6.56 9.62
C LEU A 134 0.83 -6.88 8.85
N PRO A 135 -0.36 -6.39 9.24
CA PRO A 135 -1.56 -6.56 8.43
C PRO A 135 -1.42 -5.99 7.01
N TYR A 136 -0.71 -4.86 6.88
CA TYR A 136 -0.45 -4.26 5.59
C TYR A 136 0.52 -5.11 4.75
N LEU A 137 1.60 -5.62 5.34
CA LEU A 137 2.51 -6.53 4.65
C LEU A 137 1.79 -7.79 4.17
N LEU A 138 0.94 -8.38 5.03
CA LEU A 138 0.12 -9.54 4.67
C LEU A 138 -0.81 -9.23 3.49
N TRP A 139 -1.51 -8.09 3.54
CA TRP A 139 -2.43 -7.71 2.46
C TRP A 139 -1.71 -7.43 1.15
N VAL A 140 -0.56 -6.74 1.18
CA VAL A 140 0.26 -6.52 -0.02
C VAL A 140 0.76 -7.85 -0.60
N SER A 141 1.07 -8.85 0.25
CA SER A 141 1.41 -10.19 -0.22
C SER A 141 0.24 -10.85 -0.96
N VAL A 142 -0.96 -10.78 -0.40
CA VAL A 142 -2.19 -11.28 -1.06
C VAL A 142 -2.44 -10.54 -2.38
N ALA A 143 -2.28 -9.21 -2.40
CA ALA A 143 -2.45 -8.41 -3.61
C ALA A 143 -1.48 -8.81 -4.73
N GLY A 144 -0.23 -9.13 -4.40
CA GLY A 144 0.74 -9.64 -5.37
C GLY A 144 0.37 -11.02 -5.92
N LEU A 145 -0.13 -11.92 -5.07
CA LEU A 145 -0.63 -13.23 -5.51
C LEU A 145 -1.86 -13.08 -6.42
N LEU A 146 -2.79 -12.17 -6.09
CA LEU A 146 -3.94 -11.84 -6.94
C LEU A 146 -3.49 -11.28 -8.29
N ASN A 147 -2.55 -10.32 -8.28
CA ASN A 147 -1.99 -9.74 -9.50
C ASN A 147 -1.33 -10.82 -10.38
N HIS A 148 -0.52 -11.69 -9.78
CA HIS A 148 0.09 -12.81 -10.50
C HIS A 148 -0.97 -13.74 -11.12
N ALA A 149 -2.00 -14.12 -10.37
CA ALA A 149 -3.08 -14.96 -10.86
C ALA A 149 -3.85 -14.30 -12.03
N VAL A 150 -4.11 -12.98 -11.95
CA VAL A 150 -4.72 -12.24 -13.07
C VAL A 150 -3.86 -12.31 -14.32
N ILE A 151 -2.52 -12.22 -14.20
CA ILE A 151 -1.62 -12.35 -15.36
C ILE A 151 -1.71 -13.74 -15.97
N GLN A 152 -1.73 -14.79 -15.15
CA GLN A 152 -1.82 -16.16 -15.62
C GLN A 152 -3.14 -16.45 -16.35
N LEU A 153 -4.24 -15.87 -15.88
CA LEU A 153 -5.57 -16.10 -16.42
C LEU A 153 -5.86 -15.27 -17.68
N ASN A 154 -5.24 -14.08 -17.84
CA ASN A 154 -5.60 -13.11 -18.87
C ASN A 154 -4.45 -12.70 -19.81
N GLY A 155 -3.22 -13.12 -19.52
CA GLY A 155 -2.06 -12.75 -20.34
C GLY A 155 -2.00 -13.46 -21.70
N PRO A 156 -1.17 -13.00 -22.64
CA PRO A 156 -0.25 -11.88 -22.50
C PRO A 156 -0.93 -10.52 -22.61
N PHE A 157 -0.44 -9.52 -21.85
CA PHE A 157 -0.87 -8.14 -21.99
C PHE A 157 -0.13 -7.45 -23.16
N PRO A 158 -0.79 -6.53 -23.91
CA PRO A 158 -0.18 -5.87 -25.05
C PRO A 158 1.16 -5.22 -24.65
N ARG A 159 2.20 -5.42 -25.46
CA ARG A 159 3.44 -4.63 -25.30
C ARG A 159 3.09 -3.18 -25.63
N ALA A 160 3.46 -2.23 -24.76
CA ALA A 160 3.41 -0.82 -25.12
C ALA A 160 4.30 -0.61 -26.35
N LEU A 161 3.69 -0.07 -27.42
CA LEU A 161 4.39 0.36 -28.63
C LEU A 161 5.26 1.56 -28.28
#